data_b711eab22ee0549f5d4130084d6f426f
#
_entry.id   b711eab22ee0549f5d4130084d6f426f
#
_cell.length_a   1.000
_cell.length_b   1.000
_cell.length_c   1.000
_cell.angle_alpha   90.00
_cell.angle_beta   90.00
_cell.angle_gamma   90.00
#
_symmetry.space_group_name_H-M   'P 1'
#
loop_
_entity.id
_entity.type
_entity.pdbx_description
1 polymer ?
#
loop_
_entity_poly.entity_id
_entity_poly.type
_entity_poly.pdbx_seq_one_letter_code
_entity_poly.pdbx_strand_id
1 'polypeptide(L)'
;PGTARFRNFMSHERQWSVEEGSEDGHARGLWAAGTGVGRSRNEGHRNLCGSILQRALPLTESFTSPRAWAFTLLAIHEYLGRFSGDSVMNGTRNILTQKLVSAWKSCSSEKWQWFEPILSYDNARLSQALILSGRWMRDAEVLKIGLSSLRWLSEIQKAPKGYFRPIGSNGFYKRDGERAVFDQQPVEANAMISACFEAYR
;
A
#
# COMPACT_ATOMS: atom_id res chain seq x y z
N PRO A 1 24.77 1.05 -15.55
CA PRO A 1 23.32 0.89 -15.61
C PRO A 1 22.88 0.32 -14.29
N GLY A 2 22.49 1.22 -13.34
CA GLY A 2 21.99 0.79 -12.04
C GLY A 2 20.58 0.20 -12.20
N THR A 3 20.20 -0.67 -11.27
CA THR A 3 18.82 -1.11 -11.12
C THR A 3 17.94 0.14 -11.00
N ALA A 4 16.76 0.17 -11.64
CA ALA A 4 15.84 1.31 -11.54
C ALA A 4 15.20 1.41 -10.14
N ARG A 5 15.76 0.73 -9.14
CA ARG A 5 15.26 0.66 -7.77
C ARG A 5 15.72 1.86 -6.96
N PHE A 6 14.81 2.48 -6.23
CA PHE A 6 15.14 3.58 -5.33
C PHE A 6 16.00 3.07 -4.18
N ARG A 7 16.93 3.90 -3.73
CA ARG A 7 17.75 3.62 -2.56
C ARG A 7 17.14 4.27 -1.33
N ASN A 8 17.23 3.60 -0.17
CA ASN A 8 16.58 4.07 1.05
C ASN A 8 17.47 4.96 1.91
N PHE A 9 18.80 4.69 1.94
CA PHE A 9 19.67 5.30 2.92
C PHE A 9 20.89 5.92 2.27
N MET A 10 21.12 7.18 2.61
CA MET A 10 22.31 7.96 2.25
C MET A 10 23.01 8.42 3.52
N SER A 11 24.33 8.26 3.58
CA SER A 11 25.13 8.76 4.69
C SER A 11 25.18 10.29 4.71
N HIS A 12 25.68 10.86 5.81
CA HIS A 12 25.90 12.31 5.92
C HIS A 12 26.89 12.84 4.86
N GLU A 13 27.81 11.98 4.42
CA GLU A 13 28.80 12.27 3.37
C GLU A 13 28.22 12.08 1.95
N ARG A 14 26.89 11.92 1.82
CA ARG A 14 26.16 11.68 0.55
C ARG A 14 26.58 10.40 -0.17
N GLN A 15 27.01 9.39 0.56
CA GLN A 15 27.28 8.06 0.05
C GLN A 15 26.03 7.17 0.28
N TRP A 16 25.66 6.42 -0.74
CA TRP A 16 24.57 5.46 -0.59
C TRP A 16 25.03 4.29 0.28
N SER A 17 24.30 4.03 1.38
CA SER A 17 24.60 2.95 2.32
C SER A 17 24.18 1.57 1.83
N VAL A 18 23.34 1.53 0.81
CA VAL A 18 22.81 0.30 0.19
C VAL A 18 22.79 0.44 -1.33
N GLU A 19 23.06 -0.64 -2.03
CA GLU A 19 22.98 -0.66 -3.50
C GLU A 19 21.52 -0.65 -3.96
N GLU A 20 20.67 -1.42 -3.29
CA GLU A 20 19.23 -1.50 -3.55
C GLU A 20 18.44 -1.20 -2.27
N GLY A 21 17.40 -0.38 -2.40
CA GLY A 21 16.45 -0.13 -1.33
C GLY A 21 15.42 -1.26 -1.16
N SER A 22 14.65 -1.19 -0.10
CA SER A 22 13.54 -2.13 0.15
C SER A 22 12.43 -2.01 -0.90
N GLU A 23 11.65 -3.07 -1.09
CA GLU A 23 10.44 -3.02 -1.93
C GLU A 23 9.47 -1.93 -1.46
N ASP A 24 9.28 -1.82 -0.14
CA ASP A 24 8.44 -0.78 0.48
C ASP A 24 8.93 0.63 0.18
N GLY A 25 10.23 0.88 0.33
CA GLY A 25 10.83 2.19 0.03
C GLY A 25 10.64 2.57 -1.44
N HIS A 26 10.83 1.60 -2.33
CA HIS A 26 10.59 1.79 -3.75
C HIS A 26 9.12 2.11 -4.05
N ALA A 27 8.19 1.33 -3.53
CA ALA A 27 6.76 1.52 -3.76
C ALA A 27 6.23 2.83 -3.14
N ARG A 28 6.75 3.27 -2.01
CA ARG A 28 6.44 4.61 -1.43
C ARG A 28 6.95 5.74 -2.32
N GLY A 29 8.14 5.59 -2.90
CA GLY A 29 8.66 6.54 -3.89
C GLY A 29 7.78 6.62 -5.14
N LEU A 30 7.27 5.47 -5.62
CA LEU A 30 6.29 5.44 -6.70
C LEU A 30 4.99 6.12 -6.30
N TRP A 31 4.50 5.91 -5.07
CA TRP A 31 3.28 6.58 -4.60
C TRP A 31 3.45 8.10 -4.55
N ALA A 32 4.59 8.58 -4.08
CA ALA A 32 4.90 10.01 -4.14
C ALA A 32 4.91 10.54 -5.59
N ALA A 33 5.54 9.80 -6.53
CA ALA A 33 5.56 10.15 -7.93
C ALA A 33 4.15 10.13 -8.56
N GLY A 34 3.34 9.09 -8.31
CA GLY A 34 1.95 8.99 -8.76
C GLY A 34 1.10 10.16 -8.26
N THR A 35 1.25 10.52 -6.98
CA THR A 35 0.58 11.68 -6.38
C THR A 35 1.04 12.98 -7.05
N GLY A 36 2.34 13.13 -7.35
CA GLY A 36 2.87 14.27 -8.09
C GLY A 36 2.26 14.41 -9.48
N VAL A 37 2.05 13.31 -10.20
CA VAL A 37 1.36 13.30 -11.48
C VAL A 37 -0.11 13.70 -11.34
N GLY A 38 -0.82 13.08 -10.41
CA GLY A 38 -2.25 13.27 -10.25
C GLY A 38 -2.62 14.66 -9.73
N ARG A 39 -1.86 15.21 -8.77
CA ARG A 39 -2.26 16.37 -7.98
C ARG A 39 -1.44 17.63 -8.19
N SER A 40 -0.23 17.57 -8.75
CA SER A 40 0.57 18.78 -8.96
C SER A 40 -0.07 19.72 -9.99
N ARG A 41 -0.08 21.01 -9.67
CA ARG A 41 -0.46 22.08 -10.62
C ARG A 41 0.67 22.45 -11.57
N ASN A 42 1.91 22.19 -11.20
CA ASN A 42 3.09 22.50 -12.01
C ASN A 42 3.34 21.38 -13.03
N GLU A 43 3.39 21.76 -14.31
CA GLU A 43 3.59 20.81 -15.41
C GLU A 43 4.96 20.15 -15.39
N GLY A 44 6.03 20.91 -15.11
CA GLY A 44 7.38 20.37 -14.98
C GLY A 44 7.50 19.32 -13.90
N HIS A 45 6.83 19.55 -12.74
CA HIS A 45 6.78 18.55 -11.68
C HIS A 45 6.00 17.30 -12.10
N ARG A 46 4.88 17.46 -12.83
CA ARG A 46 4.12 16.29 -13.33
C ARG A 46 4.95 15.46 -14.30
N ASN A 47 5.64 16.12 -15.23
CA ASN A 47 6.47 15.45 -16.23
C ASN A 47 7.65 14.71 -15.58
N LEU A 48 8.32 15.32 -14.60
CA LEU A 48 9.36 14.67 -13.81
C LEU A 48 8.81 13.44 -13.08
N CYS A 49 7.72 13.60 -12.34
CA CYS A 49 7.09 12.51 -11.60
C CYS A 49 6.61 11.38 -12.53
N GLY A 50 6.06 11.72 -13.69
CA GLY A 50 5.64 10.75 -14.71
C GLY A 50 6.83 9.94 -15.26
N SER A 51 7.93 10.60 -15.57
CA SER A 51 9.16 9.95 -16.03
C SER A 51 9.74 9.00 -14.99
N ILE A 52 9.75 9.42 -13.72
CA ILE A 52 10.19 8.57 -12.59
C ILE A 52 9.30 7.34 -12.47
N LEU A 53 7.97 7.54 -12.46
CA LEU A 53 6.99 6.49 -12.32
C LEU A 53 7.11 5.45 -13.44
N GLN A 54 7.13 5.87 -14.70
CA GLN A 54 7.23 4.98 -15.85
C GLN A 54 8.50 4.13 -15.85
N ARG A 55 9.63 4.70 -15.43
CA ARG A 55 10.91 3.98 -15.39
C ARG A 55 11.01 2.98 -14.24
N ALA A 56 10.38 3.27 -13.10
CA ALA A 56 10.52 2.48 -11.89
C ALA A 56 9.38 1.46 -11.68
N LEU A 57 8.21 1.68 -12.31
CA LEU A 57 7.03 0.82 -12.18
C LEU A 57 7.27 -0.66 -12.56
N PRO A 58 7.97 -1.00 -13.67
CA PRO A 58 8.07 -2.40 -14.10
C PRO A 58 8.69 -3.34 -13.06
N LEU A 59 9.55 -2.84 -12.19
CA LEU A 59 10.15 -3.64 -11.11
C LEU A 59 9.15 -4.18 -10.10
N THR A 60 8.01 -3.50 -9.93
CA THR A 60 7.02 -3.85 -8.91
C THR A 60 6.32 -5.18 -9.18
N GLU A 61 6.34 -5.65 -10.41
CA GLU A 61 5.78 -6.96 -10.76
C GLU A 61 6.59 -8.13 -10.17
N SER A 62 7.89 -7.93 -9.92
CA SER A 62 8.76 -8.91 -9.27
C SER A 62 8.67 -8.88 -7.74
N PHE A 63 8.03 -7.87 -7.15
CA PHE A 63 7.94 -7.71 -5.69
C PHE A 63 7.13 -8.81 -5.03
N THR A 64 7.51 -9.11 -3.79
CA THR A 64 6.89 -10.14 -2.95
C THR A 64 6.13 -9.57 -1.76
N SER A 65 6.41 -8.31 -1.38
CA SER A 65 5.75 -7.63 -0.25
C SER A 65 4.33 -7.18 -0.61
N PRO A 66 3.28 -7.66 0.11
CA PRO A 66 1.92 -7.16 -0.07
C PRO A 66 1.78 -5.66 0.15
N ARG A 67 2.59 -5.07 1.04
CA ARG A 67 2.62 -3.60 1.24
C ARG A 67 3.16 -2.87 0.05
N ALA A 68 4.24 -3.38 -0.55
CA ALA A 68 4.81 -2.77 -1.75
C ALA A 68 3.80 -2.80 -2.91
N TRP A 69 3.04 -3.90 -3.08
CA TRP A 69 1.95 -3.95 -4.05
C TRP A 69 0.87 -2.90 -3.75
N ALA A 70 0.46 -2.78 -2.46
CA ALA A 70 -0.56 -1.81 -2.07
C ALA A 70 -0.10 -0.36 -2.32
N PHE A 71 1.11 0.03 -1.94
CA PHE A 71 1.64 1.36 -2.22
C PHE A 71 1.74 1.65 -3.72
N THR A 72 2.14 0.66 -4.51
CA THR A 72 2.18 0.79 -5.98
C THR A 72 0.77 0.97 -6.55
N LEU A 73 -0.23 0.24 -6.05
CA LEU A 73 -1.64 0.41 -6.44
C LEU A 73 -2.18 1.80 -6.11
N LEU A 74 -1.77 2.38 -4.97
CA LEU A 74 -2.10 3.76 -4.62
C LEU A 74 -1.44 4.75 -5.59
N ALA A 75 -0.18 4.52 -5.99
CA ALA A 75 0.51 5.31 -7.00
C ALA A 75 -0.24 5.29 -8.33
N ILE A 76 -0.61 4.11 -8.80
CA ILE A 76 -1.35 3.89 -10.04
C ILE A 76 -2.72 4.56 -9.97
N HIS A 77 -3.40 4.51 -8.82
CA HIS A 77 -4.70 5.17 -8.62
C HIS A 77 -4.60 6.68 -8.82
N GLU A 78 -3.63 7.34 -8.21
CA GLU A 78 -3.40 8.78 -8.36
C GLU A 78 -3.04 9.16 -9.81
N TYR A 79 -2.22 8.37 -10.47
CA TYR A 79 -1.84 8.57 -11.87
C TYR A 79 -3.05 8.43 -12.81
N LEU A 80 -3.80 7.35 -12.68
CA LEU A 80 -4.95 7.07 -13.55
C LEU A 80 -6.11 8.03 -13.33
N GLY A 81 -6.19 8.70 -12.18
CA GLY A 81 -7.12 9.79 -11.96
C GLY A 81 -6.96 10.92 -13.00
N ARG A 82 -5.78 11.04 -13.59
CA ARG A 82 -5.47 12.01 -14.65
C ARG A 82 -5.37 11.38 -16.04
N PHE A 83 -4.81 10.19 -16.15
CA PHE A 83 -4.55 9.47 -17.41
C PHE A 83 -5.24 8.11 -17.41
N SER A 84 -6.57 8.12 -17.34
CA SER A 84 -7.40 6.92 -17.16
C SER A 84 -7.24 5.85 -18.25
N GLY A 85 -6.83 6.28 -19.47
CA GLY A 85 -6.66 5.40 -20.64
C GLY A 85 -5.31 4.70 -20.74
N ASP A 86 -4.37 4.92 -19.79
CA ASP A 86 -3.04 4.31 -19.87
C ASP A 86 -3.14 2.79 -19.65
N SER A 87 -2.86 2.02 -20.73
CA SER A 87 -3.00 0.55 -20.73
C SER A 87 -1.95 -0.15 -19.89
N VAL A 88 -0.72 0.40 -19.79
CA VAL A 88 0.36 -0.17 -18.98
C VAL A 88 0.00 -0.04 -17.49
N MET A 89 -0.42 1.15 -17.07
CA MET A 89 -0.84 1.38 -15.68
C MET A 89 -2.06 0.52 -15.30
N ASN A 90 -3.05 0.39 -16.18
CA ASN A 90 -4.21 -0.49 -15.95
C ASN A 90 -3.79 -1.97 -15.93
N GLY A 91 -2.87 -2.40 -16.79
CA GLY A 91 -2.32 -3.76 -16.77
C GLY A 91 -1.61 -4.10 -15.47
N THR A 92 -0.68 -3.23 -15.04
CA THR A 92 0.02 -3.42 -13.75
C THR A 92 -0.94 -3.38 -12.56
N ARG A 93 -1.97 -2.51 -12.59
CA ARG A 93 -3.04 -2.55 -11.57
C ARG A 93 -3.67 -3.92 -11.48
N ASN A 94 -4.07 -4.50 -12.59
CA ASN A 94 -4.70 -5.83 -12.60
C ASN A 94 -3.77 -6.89 -11.99
N ILE A 95 -2.50 -6.93 -12.40
CA ILE A 95 -1.51 -7.89 -11.89
C ILE A 95 -1.35 -7.75 -10.38
N LEU A 96 -1.09 -6.55 -9.87
CA LEU A 96 -0.85 -6.33 -8.45
C LEU A 96 -2.11 -6.54 -7.60
N THR A 97 -3.29 -6.21 -8.12
CA THR A 97 -4.57 -6.50 -7.47
C THR A 97 -4.76 -8.00 -7.31
N GLN A 98 -4.49 -8.79 -8.35
CA GLN A 98 -4.59 -10.26 -8.28
C GLN A 98 -3.57 -10.86 -7.31
N LYS A 99 -2.36 -10.30 -7.20
CA LYS A 99 -1.39 -10.71 -6.17
C LYS A 99 -1.93 -10.48 -4.76
N LEU A 100 -2.52 -9.31 -4.47
CA LEU A 100 -3.14 -9.03 -3.17
C LEU A 100 -4.33 -9.95 -2.88
N VAL A 101 -5.20 -10.16 -3.86
CA VAL A 101 -6.34 -11.10 -3.73
C VAL A 101 -5.83 -12.52 -3.44
N SER A 102 -4.80 -12.98 -4.14
CA SER A 102 -4.20 -14.29 -3.92
C SER A 102 -3.57 -14.41 -2.53
N ALA A 103 -2.87 -13.38 -2.06
CA ALA A 103 -2.32 -13.33 -0.71
C ALA A 103 -3.44 -13.43 0.34
N TRP A 104 -4.53 -12.70 0.16
CA TRP A 104 -5.69 -12.79 1.04
C TRP A 104 -6.31 -14.19 1.02
N LYS A 105 -6.57 -14.77 -0.15
CA LYS A 105 -7.16 -16.11 -0.30
C LYS A 105 -6.30 -17.20 0.35
N SER A 106 -4.99 -17.08 0.27
CA SER A 106 -4.06 -18.08 0.85
C SER A 106 -3.87 -17.94 2.36
N CYS A 107 -4.01 -16.72 2.89
CA CYS A 107 -3.73 -16.44 4.30
C CYS A 107 -4.98 -16.30 5.16
N SER A 108 -6.10 -15.84 4.60
CA SER A 108 -7.30 -15.55 5.39
C SER A 108 -8.01 -16.80 5.90
N SER A 109 -8.67 -16.67 7.05
CA SER A 109 -9.56 -17.66 7.65
C SER A 109 -10.72 -16.95 8.32
N GLU A 110 -11.68 -17.70 8.87
CA GLU A 110 -12.80 -17.15 9.63
C GLU A 110 -12.35 -16.21 10.76
N LYS A 111 -11.28 -16.58 11.47
CA LYS A 111 -10.74 -15.81 12.61
C LYS A 111 -9.68 -14.80 12.23
N TRP A 112 -9.08 -14.93 11.05
CA TRP A 112 -7.95 -14.10 10.58
C TRP A 112 -8.22 -13.60 9.17
N GLN A 113 -8.91 -12.47 9.04
CA GLN A 113 -9.27 -11.93 7.72
C GLN A 113 -8.20 -10.94 7.22
N TRP A 114 -7.00 -11.48 6.98
CA TRP A 114 -5.84 -10.69 6.61
C TRP A 114 -4.98 -11.35 5.53
N PHE A 115 -4.12 -10.54 4.89
CA PHE A 115 -3.28 -10.90 3.74
C PHE A 115 -2.00 -11.65 4.12
N GLU A 116 -1.57 -11.52 5.38
CA GLU A 116 -0.29 -12.01 5.90
C GLU A 116 -0.51 -12.67 7.27
N PRO A 117 0.40 -13.55 7.73
CA PRO A 117 0.30 -14.13 9.08
C PRO A 117 0.67 -13.12 10.19
N ILE A 118 0.82 -11.86 9.85
CA ILE A 118 1.19 -10.78 10.78
C ILE A 118 0.53 -9.46 10.36
N LEU A 119 0.06 -8.70 11.35
CA LEU A 119 -0.23 -7.28 11.24
C LEU A 119 0.99 -6.51 11.72
N SER A 120 1.61 -5.72 10.85
CA SER A 120 2.82 -4.98 11.20
C SER A 120 2.57 -3.47 11.19
N TYR A 121 2.86 -2.78 10.12
CA TYR A 121 2.70 -1.32 10.01
C TYR A 121 1.95 -0.94 8.74
N ASP A 122 1.34 0.26 8.77
CA ASP A 122 0.62 0.84 7.61
C ASP A 122 -0.44 -0.12 7.06
N ASN A 123 -1.04 -0.90 7.96
CA ASN A 123 -1.85 -2.08 7.62
C ASN A 123 -3.03 -1.73 6.72
N ALA A 124 -3.79 -0.69 7.05
CA ALA A 124 -5.00 -0.34 6.30
C ALA A 124 -4.76 0.02 4.82
N ARG A 125 -3.50 0.23 4.39
CA ARG A 125 -3.17 0.49 2.98
C ARG A 125 -3.48 -0.69 2.06
N LEU A 126 -3.37 -1.94 2.58
CA LEU A 126 -3.71 -3.12 1.79
C LEU A 126 -5.20 -3.14 1.45
N SER A 127 -6.04 -2.90 2.45
CA SER A 127 -7.50 -2.79 2.26
C SER A 127 -7.86 -1.59 1.37
N GLN A 128 -7.24 -0.42 1.60
CA GLN A 128 -7.46 0.78 0.80
C GLN A 128 -7.15 0.53 -0.69
N ALA A 129 -6.04 -0.11 -0.98
CA ALA A 129 -5.63 -0.42 -2.34
C ALA A 129 -6.65 -1.32 -3.06
N LEU A 130 -7.21 -2.33 -2.38
CA LEU A 130 -8.26 -3.19 -2.94
C LEU A 130 -9.60 -2.44 -3.10
N ILE A 131 -10.00 -1.59 -2.16
CA ILE A 131 -11.22 -0.78 -2.29
C ILE A 131 -11.14 0.09 -3.54
N LEU A 132 -10.04 0.83 -3.71
CA LEU A 132 -9.83 1.69 -4.86
C LEU A 132 -9.73 0.92 -6.18
N SER A 133 -9.00 -0.20 -6.18
CA SER A 133 -8.85 -1.03 -7.37
C SER A 133 -10.16 -1.71 -7.76
N GLY A 134 -10.91 -2.27 -6.79
CA GLY A 134 -12.20 -2.91 -7.03
C GLY A 134 -13.22 -1.94 -7.64
N ARG A 135 -13.28 -0.71 -7.14
CA ARG A 135 -14.13 0.34 -7.73
C ARG A 135 -13.71 0.72 -9.13
N TRP A 136 -12.41 0.94 -9.34
CA TRP A 136 -11.89 1.29 -10.66
C TRP A 136 -12.17 0.22 -11.71
N MET A 137 -11.92 -1.03 -11.36
CA MET A 137 -12.13 -2.18 -12.24
C MET A 137 -13.59 -2.64 -12.31
N ARG A 138 -14.47 -2.09 -11.49
CA ARG A 138 -15.86 -2.55 -11.28
C ARG A 138 -15.93 -4.04 -10.89
N ASP A 139 -14.97 -4.47 -10.07
CA ASP A 139 -14.89 -5.84 -9.58
C ASP A 139 -15.44 -5.92 -8.14
N ALA A 140 -16.61 -6.52 -8.01
CA ALA A 140 -17.34 -6.63 -6.75
C ALA A 140 -16.64 -7.57 -5.75
N GLU A 141 -15.91 -8.60 -6.22
CA GLU A 141 -15.17 -9.52 -5.34
C GLU A 141 -13.97 -8.81 -4.72
N VAL A 142 -13.17 -8.10 -5.53
CA VAL A 142 -12.04 -7.29 -5.05
C VAL A 142 -12.50 -6.23 -4.05
N LEU A 143 -13.58 -5.53 -4.35
CA LEU A 143 -14.16 -4.52 -3.45
C LEU A 143 -14.61 -5.15 -2.13
N LYS A 144 -15.28 -6.30 -2.18
CA LYS A 144 -15.74 -7.05 -0.99
C LYS A 144 -14.57 -7.46 -0.11
N ILE A 145 -13.47 -7.97 -0.67
CA ILE A 145 -12.27 -8.33 0.09
C ILE A 145 -11.68 -7.08 0.77
N GLY A 146 -11.56 -5.97 0.05
CA GLY A 146 -11.07 -4.71 0.61
C GLY A 146 -11.91 -4.21 1.78
N LEU A 147 -13.23 -4.22 1.64
CA LEU A 147 -14.14 -3.76 2.70
C LEU A 147 -14.19 -4.71 3.90
N SER A 148 -14.18 -6.04 3.67
CA SER A 148 -14.20 -7.01 4.77
C SER A 148 -12.90 -7.00 5.56
N SER A 149 -11.75 -6.94 4.89
CA SER A 149 -10.45 -6.84 5.56
C SER A 149 -10.30 -5.53 6.36
N LEU A 150 -10.80 -4.41 5.83
CA LEU A 150 -10.80 -3.14 6.56
C LEU A 150 -11.70 -3.20 7.81
N ARG A 151 -12.89 -3.77 7.69
CA ARG A 151 -13.81 -3.94 8.82
C ARG A 151 -13.19 -4.81 9.91
N TRP A 152 -12.61 -5.94 9.53
CA TRP A 152 -11.92 -6.83 10.46
C TRP A 152 -10.74 -6.10 11.15
N LEU A 153 -9.91 -5.39 10.40
CA LEU A 153 -8.80 -4.61 10.96
C LEU A 153 -9.28 -3.54 11.94
N SER A 154 -10.41 -2.89 11.64
CA SER A 154 -11.02 -1.89 12.52
C SER A 154 -11.42 -2.49 13.87
N GLU A 155 -12.00 -3.70 13.88
CA GLU A 155 -12.33 -4.39 15.13
C GLU A 155 -11.06 -4.82 15.90
N ILE A 156 -10.03 -5.31 15.20
CA ILE A 156 -8.74 -5.63 15.81
C ILE A 156 -8.09 -4.38 16.45
N GLN A 157 -8.21 -3.21 15.84
CA GLN A 157 -7.63 -1.95 16.33
C GLN A 157 -8.59 -1.15 17.22
N LYS A 158 -9.60 -1.78 17.76
CA LYS A 158 -10.53 -1.20 18.71
C LYS A 158 -10.16 -1.58 20.15
N ALA A 159 -10.08 -0.59 21.03
CA ALA A 159 -9.87 -0.80 22.45
C ALA A 159 -11.19 -1.21 23.13
N PRO A 160 -11.17 -1.85 24.32
CA PRO A 160 -12.39 -2.23 25.04
C PRO A 160 -13.35 -1.07 25.31
N LYS A 161 -12.83 0.17 25.44
CA LYS A 161 -13.64 1.39 25.61
C LYS A 161 -14.11 1.99 24.27
N GLY A 162 -13.89 1.31 23.14
CA GLY A 162 -14.40 1.72 21.82
C GLY A 162 -13.55 2.71 21.03
N TYR A 163 -12.47 3.23 21.58
CA TYR A 163 -11.56 4.11 20.83
C TYR A 163 -10.58 3.34 19.96
N PHE A 164 -10.05 4.00 18.95
CA PHE A 164 -9.02 3.44 18.08
C PHE A 164 -7.71 3.25 18.86
N ARG A 165 -7.16 2.07 18.78
CA ARG A 165 -5.88 1.69 19.39
C ARG A 165 -5.04 0.90 18.38
N PRO A 166 -4.08 1.53 17.73
CA PRO A 166 -3.25 0.86 16.73
C PRO A 166 -2.42 -0.26 17.34
N ILE A 167 -1.96 -1.17 16.49
CA ILE A 167 -1.03 -2.23 16.87
C ILE A 167 0.33 -1.60 17.13
N GLY A 168 0.96 -1.98 18.24
CA GLY A 168 2.30 -1.51 18.57
C GLY A 168 3.38 -2.13 17.69
N SER A 169 4.43 -1.37 17.40
CA SER A 169 5.56 -1.87 16.61
C SER A 169 6.53 -2.75 17.39
N ASN A 170 6.45 -2.74 18.71
CA ASN A 170 7.25 -3.62 19.57
C ASN A 170 6.62 -5.02 19.64
N GLY A 171 6.83 -5.82 18.58
CA GLY A 171 6.32 -7.18 18.46
C GLY A 171 5.19 -7.36 17.44
N PHE A 172 4.50 -6.29 17.04
CA PHE A 172 3.39 -6.35 16.09
C PHE A 172 2.22 -7.23 16.56
N TYR A 173 1.48 -7.87 15.65
CA TYR A 173 0.47 -8.85 15.98
C TYR A 173 0.56 -10.04 15.02
N LYS A 174 1.11 -11.15 15.47
CA LYS A 174 1.19 -12.40 14.72
C LYS A 174 -0.11 -13.19 14.89
N ARG A 175 -0.51 -13.94 13.87
CA ARG A 175 -1.62 -14.87 13.96
C ARG A 175 -1.38 -15.82 15.14
N ASP A 176 -2.42 -16.05 15.94
CA ASP A 176 -2.40 -16.88 17.14
C ASP A 176 -1.44 -16.40 18.25
N GLY A 177 -0.90 -15.20 18.13
CA GLY A 177 -0.05 -14.56 19.11
C GLY A 177 -0.74 -13.46 19.90
N GLU A 178 0.03 -12.76 20.72
CA GLU A 178 -0.45 -11.59 21.44
C GLU A 178 -0.25 -10.30 20.61
N ARG A 179 -1.18 -9.38 20.78
CA ARG A 179 -1.13 -8.08 20.13
C ARG A 179 -0.21 -7.14 20.91
N ALA A 180 0.80 -6.58 20.24
CA ALA A 180 1.64 -5.55 20.83
C ALA A 180 0.82 -4.27 21.14
N VAL A 181 1.04 -3.70 22.32
CA VAL A 181 0.35 -2.49 22.79
C VAL A 181 1.24 -1.27 22.90
N PHE A 182 2.55 -1.45 22.81
CA PHE A 182 3.54 -0.38 22.93
C PHE A 182 4.15 0.02 21.58
N ASP A 183 4.72 1.23 21.53
CA ASP A 183 5.31 1.85 20.37
C ASP A 183 4.30 2.01 19.22
N GLN A 184 3.12 2.53 19.54
CA GLN A 184 2.09 2.86 18.57
C GLN A 184 2.55 4.02 17.69
N GLN A 185 2.43 3.86 16.38
CA GLN A 185 2.91 4.85 15.41
C GLN A 185 1.76 5.59 14.74
N PRO A 186 1.89 6.92 14.55
CA PRO A 186 0.87 7.72 13.86
C PRO A 186 0.54 7.25 12.44
N VAL A 187 1.45 6.53 11.79
CA VAL A 187 1.23 5.99 10.43
C VAL A 187 0.03 5.05 10.37
N GLU A 188 -0.24 4.29 11.44
CA GLU A 188 -1.42 3.42 11.53
C GLU A 188 -2.73 4.21 11.53
N ALA A 189 -2.79 5.30 12.30
CA ALA A 189 -3.95 6.18 12.32
C ALA A 189 -4.18 6.84 10.95
N ASN A 190 -3.11 7.33 10.32
CA ASN A 190 -3.19 7.92 8.98
C ASN A 190 -3.70 6.91 7.93
N ALA A 191 -3.19 5.69 7.96
CA ALA A 191 -3.64 4.65 7.05
C ALA A 191 -5.11 4.29 7.26
N MET A 192 -5.53 4.12 8.53
CA MET A 192 -6.91 3.78 8.87
C MET A 192 -7.88 4.88 8.44
N ILE A 193 -7.58 6.15 8.75
CA ILE A 193 -8.43 7.29 8.35
C ILE A 193 -8.58 7.32 6.82
N SER A 194 -7.47 7.17 6.09
CA SER A 194 -7.50 7.19 4.63
C SER A 194 -8.34 6.04 4.06
N ALA A 195 -8.17 4.83 4.57
CA ALA A 195 -8.92 3.66 4.12
C ALA A 195 -10.42 3.76 4.46
N CYS A 196 -10.77 4.22 5.66
CA CYS A 196 -12.15 4.45 6.06
C CYS A 196 -12.82 5.54 5.22
N PHE A 197 -12.11 6.61 4.88
CA PHE A 197 -12.62 7.65 4.02
C PHE A 197 -12.93 7.12 2.61
N GLU A 198 -12.07 6.28 2.06
CA GLU A 198 -12.36 5.64 0.78
C GLU A 198 -13.50 4.61 0.88
N ALA A 199 -13.63 3.89 1.98
CA ALA A 199 -14.74 2.96 2.17
C ALA A 199 -16.11 3.66 2.30
N TYR A 200 -16.14 4.88 2.83
CA TYR A 200 -17.36 5.70 3.00
C TYR A 200 -17.89 6.26 1.68
N ARG A 201 -17.02 6.59 0.73
CA ARG A 201 -17.41 7.10 -0.60
C ARG A 201 -18.14 6.07 -1.43
#